data_65272e1514de9dcb622e2d87a31d4938
#
_entry.id   65272e1514de9dcb622e2d87a31d4938
#
_cell.length_a   1.000
_cell.length_b   1.000
_cell.length_c   1.000
_cell.angle_alpha   90.00
_cell.angle_beta   90.00
_cell.angle_gamma   90.00
#
_symmetry.space_group_name_H-M   'P 1'
#
loop_
_entity.id
_entity.type
_entity.pdbx_description
1 polymer ?
#
loop_
_entity_poly.entity_id
_entity_poly.type
_entity_poly.pdbx_seq_one_letter_code
_entity_poly.pdbx_strand_id
1 'polypeptide(L)'
;AEGRDLPEGIETQLVTEDVRSEPGFLDKNGTDFQDFIATITWRESTLNRGIFATRGRSQSLSLEASLPGGDLEYFKVQYNGQLFKPLTRSLTLKLRTNLGFADNYTGGDMPFFEHFFGGGFGSVRGFERNSLGPRSTTRNVAFTRPFAFDDANGDGAAQNNELRQAHVLCEDPSEVDLNQFTCEPGELITQRGVARDRVDQIDSRRDAFGGNIKIELGAEVIFPIPFIENQNSMQSSFFIEGGNVFSTNCVEGQRNCFTPGFQEISVSAGLGLTWLSGFGPLTFAIATPLNENESDRTQFFEFSLGGQF
;
A
#
# COMPACT_ATOMS: atom_id res chain seq x y z
N ALA A 1 28.83 1.98 -3.61
CA ALA A 1 29.95 1.10 -3.98
C ALA A 1 30.69 1.79 -5.12
N GLU A 2 31.92 2.21 -4.88
CA GLU A 2 32.83 2.71 -5.90
C GLU A 2 33.03 1.59 -6.92
N GLY A 3 32.79 1.92 -8.21
CA GLY A 3 32.93 0.96 -9.27
C GLY A 3 34.36 0.44 -9.34
N ARG A 4 34.52 -0.86 -9.13
CA ARG A 4 35.75 -1.54 -9.54
C ARG A 4 35.81 -1.49 -11.06
N ASP A 5 36.92 -1.04 -11.58
CA ASP A 5 37.19 -1.12 -13.02
C ASP A 5 37.11 -2.60 -13.42
N LEU A 6 36.19 -2.91 -14.29
CA LEU A 6 36.10 -4.25 -14.89
C LEU A 6 37.32 -4.49 -15.80
N PRO A 7 37.77 -5.75 -15.91
CA PRO A 7 38.81 -6.08 -16.90
C PRO A 7 38.41 -5.63 -18.30
N GLU A 8 39.40 -5.30 -19.12
CA GLU A 8 39.23 -4.85 -20.51
C GLU A 8 38.43 -5.89 -21.31
N GLY A 9 37.38 -5.44 -22.02
CA GLY A 9 36.46 -6.31 -22.75
C GLY A 9 35.32 -6.89 -21.95
N ILE A 10 35.10 -6.46 -20.68
CA ILE A 10 33.96 -6.85 -19.88
C ILE A 10 33.13 -5.62 -19.53
N GLU A 11 31.86 -5.66 -19.85
CA GLU A 11 30.86 -4.63 -19.49
C GLU A 11 29.76 -5.20 -18.60
N THR A 12 28.92 -4.32 -18.02
CA THR A 12 27.77 -4.73 -17.23
C THR A 12 26.46 -4.51 -17.99
N GLN A 13 25.68 -5.55 -18.11
CA GLN A 13 24.33 -5.48 -18.68
C GLN A 13 23.27 -5.58 -17.59
N LEU A 14 22.25 -4.75 -17.70
CA LEU A 14 21.07 -4.84 -16.85
C LEU A 14 20.19 -6.01 -17.31
N VAL A 15 20.00 -6.97 -16.43
CA VAL A 15 19.13 -8.14 -16.67
C VAL A 15 18.04 -8.18 -15.63
N THR A 16 16.82 -8.53 -16.04
CA THR A 16 15.70 -8.76 -15.13
C THR A 16 15.50 -10.25 -14.91
N GLU A 17 15.36 -10.67 -13.67
CA GLU A 17 15.11 -12.06 -13.30
C GLU A 17 13.86 -12.14 -12.41
N ASP A 18 13.02 -13.17 -12.62
CA ASP A 18 11.89 -13.46 -11.74
C ASP A 18 12.43 -14.09 -10.43
N VAL A 19 12.23 -13.40 -9.33
CA VAL A 19 12.74 -13.82 -8.02
C VAL A 19 11.65 -14.34 -7.10
N ARG A 20 10.40 -14.44 -7.57
CA ARG A 20 9.31 -14.99 -6.76
C ARG A 20 9.51 -16.48 -6.56
N SER A 21 9.37 -16.92 -5.32
CA SER A 21 9.40 -18.35 -4.96
C SER A 21 8.14 -19.08 -5.40
N GLU A 22 7.01 -18.36 -5.53
CA GLU A 22 5.70 -18.92 -5.86
C GLU A 22 5.02 -18.13 -6.99
N PRO A 23 4.19 -18.80 -7.82
CA PRO A 23 3.38 -18.12 -8.82
C PRO A 23 2.37 -17.19 -8.15
N GLY A 24 2.16 -16.00 -8.74
CA GLY A 24 1.17 -15.04 -8.24
C GLY A 24 -0.28 -15.47 -8.50
N PHE A 25 -1.23 -14.71 -7.98
CA PHE A 25 -2.67 -15.00 -8.15
C PHE A 25 -3.07 -15.16 -9.62
N LEU A 26 -2.65 -14.25 -10.50
CA LEU A 26 -2.98 -14.32 -11.93
C LEU A 26 -2.26 -15.46 -12.66
N ASP A 27 -1.09 -15.87 -12.20
CA ASP A 27 -0.39 -17.01 -12.77
C ASP A 27 -1.10 -18.34 -12.44
N LYS A 28 -1.77 -18.42 -11.28
CA LYS A 28 -2.52 -19.59 -10.81
C LYS A 28 -3.92 -19.66 -11.41
N ASN A 29 -4.60 -18.50 -11.49
CA ASN A 29 -6.04 -18.43 -11.77
C ASN A 29 -6.38 -17.83 -13.14
N GLY A 30 -5.39 -17.33 -13.89
CA GLY A 30 -5.62 -16.64 -15.17
C GLY A 30 -5.95 -15.17 -15.02
N THR A 31 -6.41 -14.54 -16.11
CA THR A 31 -6.69 -13.09 -16.19
C THR A 31 -8.16 -12.75 -16.41
N ASP A 32 -8.97 -13.74 -16.80
CA ASP A 32 -10.39 -13.58 -17.11
C ASP A 32 -11.21 -14.29 -16.04
N PHE A 33 -12.10 -13.55 -15.37
CA PHE A 33 -12.94 -14.07 -14.29
C PHE A 33 -14.40 -13.75 -14.56
N GLN A 34 -15.28 -14.74 -14.36
CA GLN A 34 -16.73 -14.57 -14.38
C GLN A 34 -17.30 -14.99 -13.03
N ASP A 35 -17.93 -14.03 -12.34
CA ASP A 35 -18.45 -14.28 -11.00
C ASP A 35 -19.89 -13.87 -10.84
N PHE A 36 -20.57 -14.60 -9.98
CA PHE A 36 -21.86 -14.22 -9.43
C PHE A 36 -21.67 -13.78 -7.99
N ILE A 37 -21.88 -12.49 -7.71
CA ILE A 37 -21.67 -11.91 -6.39
C ILE A 37 -23.03 -11.63 -5.74
N ALA A 38 -23.23 -12.12 -4.53
CA ALA A 38 -24.36 -11.77 -3.69
C ALA A 38 -23.92 -10.79 -2.60
N THR A 39 -24.63 -9.67 -2.50
CA THR A 39 -24.37 -8.65 -1.47
C THR A 39 -25.63 -8.38 -0.67
N ILE A 40 -25.52 -8.48 0.66
CA ILE A 40 -26.55 -8.11 1.62
C ILE A 40 -26.03 -6.96 2.48
N THR A 41 -26.76 -5.86 2.52
CA THR A 41 -26.38 -4.70 3.34
C THR A 41 -27.50 -4.30 4.28
N TRP A 42 -27.19 -4.27 5.58
CA TRP A 42 -28.03 -3.69 6.59
C TRP A 42 -27.54 -2.28 6.93
N ARG A 43 -28.47 -1.33 7.05
CA ARG A 43 -28.16 0.06 7.43
C ARG A 43 -29.15 0.59 8.47
N GLU A 44 -28.61 1.32 9.44
CA GLU A 44 -29.40 2.04 10.45
C GLU A 44 -28.85 3.45 10.60
N SER A 45 -29.72 4.46 10.62
CA SER A 45 -29.33 5.83 10.91
C SER A 45 -30.36 6.49 11.82
N THR A 46 -29.87 7.06 12.92
CA THR A 46 -30.64 7.85 13.90
C THR A 46 -30.07 9.27 14.01
N LEU A 47 -29.30 9.71 12.99
CA LEU A 47 -28.69 11.04 12.96
C LEU A 47 -29.77 12.12 12.96
N ASN A 48 -29.57 13.17 13.76
CA ASN A 48 -30.49 14.30 13.85
C ASN A 48 -30.51 15.21 12.63
N ARG A 49 -29.45 15.13 11.79
CA ARG A 49 -29.28 15.88 10.52
C ARG A 49 -28.46 15.05 9.54
N GLY A 50 -28.71 15.20 8.23
CA GLY A 50 -27.91 14.56 7.18
C GLY A 50 -26.54 15.19 7.01
N ILE A 51 -26.44 16.52 7.22
CA ILE A 51 -25.19 17.27 7.19
C ILE A 51 -25.00 17.93 8.55
N PHE A 52 -23.74 17.97 9.05
CA PHE A 52 -23.40 18.52 10.35
C PHE A 52 -24.22 17.91 11.51
N ALA A 53 -24.30 16.59 11.53
CA ALA A 53 -24.90 15.87 12.62
C ALA A 53 -24.20 16.18 13.96
N THR A 54 -24.99 16.35 15.01
CA THR A 54 -24.49 16.60 16.37
C THR A 54 -24.93 15.53 17.35
N ARG A 55 -25.84 14.65 16.96
CA ARG A 55 -26.40 13.59 17.79
C ARG A 55 -26.86 12.42 16.93
N GLY A 56 -26.76 11.23 17.51
CA GLY A 56 -27.25 9.99 16.91
C GLY A 56 -26.12 9.12 16.40
N ARG A 57 -26.48 8.05 15.74
CA ARG A 57 -25.52 7.10 15.14
C ARG A 57 -25.94 6.75 13.73
N SER A 58 -24.96 6.38 12.93
CA SER A 58 -25.15 5.74 11.63
C SER A 58 -24.25 4.52 11.57
N GLN A 59 -24.81 3.41 11.13
CA GLN A 59 -24.04 2.17 11.00
C GLN A 59 -24.52 1.36 9.81
N SER A 60 -23.60 0.64 9.19
CA SER A 60 -23.88 -0.29 8.11
C SER A 60 -23.01 -1.53 8.25
N LEU A 61 -23.63 -2.67 7.97
CA LEU A 61 -22.96 -3.96 7.85
C LEU A 61 -23.26 -4.50 6.46
N SER A 62 -22.22 -4.75 5.69
CA SER A 62 -22.28 -5.35 4.35
C SER A 62 -21.65 -6.73 4.38
N LEU A 63 -22.34 -7.70 3.85
CA LEU A 63 -21.89 -9.06 3.63
C LEU A 63 -21.91 -9.30 2.12
N GLU A 64 -20.78 -9.68 1.57
CA GLU A 64 -20.61 -9.99 0.17
C GLU A 64 -19.98 -11.40 0.05
N ALA A 65 -20.44 -12.17 -0.89
CA ALA A 65 -19.85 -13.47 -1.19
C ALA A 65 -19.99 -13.80 -2.68
N SER A 66 -18.96 -14.38 -3.25
CA SER A 66 -19.06 -15.04 -4.54
C SER A 66 -19.91 -16.31 -4.41
N LEU A 67 -20.72 -16.60 -5.42
CA LEU A 67 -21.60 -17.75 -5.44
C LEU A 67 -20.96 -18.91 -6.22
N PRO A 68 -21.28 -20.17 -5.88
CA PRO A 68 -20.80 -21.32 -6.63
C PRO A 68 -21.16 -21.24 -8.11
N GLY A 69 -20.22 -21.58 -8.98
CA GLY A 69 -20.35 -21.51 -10.43
C GLY A 69 -19.64 -20.33 -11.09
N GLY A 70 -19.02 -19.45 -10.30
CA GLY A 70 -18.04 -18.48 -10.75
C GLY A 70 -16.60 -19.00 -10.61
N ASP A 71 -15.65 -18.19 -11.04
CA ASP A 71 -14.21 -18.49 -11.02
C ASP A 71 -13.54 -18.10 -9.70
N LEU A 72 -14.17 -17.22 -8.91
CA LEU A 72 -13.65 -16.72 -7.64
C LEU A 72 -14.46 -17.28 -6.45
N GLU A 73 -13.75 -17.52 -5.36
CA GLU A 73 -14.32 -18.14 -4.17
C GLU A 73 -13.93 -17.35 -2.93
N TYR A 74 -14.66 -16.24 -2.63
CA TYR A 74 -14.36 -15.37 -1.50
C TYR A 74 -15.63 -14.87 -0.82
N PHE A 75 -15.45 -14.38 0.41
CA PHE A 75 -16.44 -13.60 1.12
C PHE A 75 -15.81 -12.34 1.73
N LYS A 76 -16.63 -11.33 1.95
CA LYS A 76 -16.22 -10.03 2.46
C LYS A 76 -17.25 -9.51 3.45
N VAL A 77 -16.79 -9.10 4.62
CA VAL A 77 -17.61 -8.51 5.67
C VAL A 77 -17.08 -7.12 5.95
N GLN A 78 -17.94 -6.11 5.89
CA GLN A 78 -17.54 -4.74 6.15
C GLN A 78 -18.54 -4.07 7.10
N TYR A 79 -18.02 -3.47 8.17
CA TYR A 79 -18.79 -2.68 9.11
C TYR A 79 -18.28 -1.24 9.12
N ASN A 80 -19.21 -0.29 8.93
CA ASN A 80 -18.95 1.13 9.06
C ASN A 80 -19.86 1.71 10.13
N GLY A 81 -19.28 2.42 11.09
CA GLY A 81 -20.00 3.01 12.21
C GLY A 81 -19.59 4.46 12.43
N GLN A 82 -20.58 5.31 12.73
CA GLN A 82 -20.38 6.69 13.19
C GLN A 82 -21.30 6.96 14.37
N LEU A 83 -20.77 7.60 15.39
CA LEU A 83 -21.53 8.02 16.59
C LEU A 83 -21.24 9.50 16.84
N PHE A 84 -22.32 10.29 16.96
CA PHE A 84 -22.25 11.70 17.34
C PHE A 84 -22.85 11.89 18.72
N LYS A 85 -22.06 12.42 19.64
CA LYS A 85 -22.47 12.69 21.02
C LYS A 85 -22.17 14.14 21.39
N PRO A 86 -23.18 14.98 21.70
CA PRO A 86 -22.93 16.34 22.19
C PRO A 86 -22.23 16.27 23.55
N LEU A 87 -21.07 16.91 23.67
CA LEU A 87 -20.34 17.05 24.93
C LEU A 87 -20.80 18.29 25.68
N THR A 88 -21.02 19.37 24.95
CA THR A 88 -21.58 20.62 25.45
C THR A 88 -22.59 21.18 24.44
N ARG A 89 -23.08 22.40 24.65
CA ARG A 89 -23.98 23.07 23.68
C ARG A 89 -23.26 23.36 22.33
N SER A 90 -21.94 23.51 22.35
CA SER A 90 -21.14 23.89 21.21
C SER A 90 -20.10 22.84 20.77
N LEU A 91 -19.86 21.81 21.58
CA LEU A 91 -18.89 20.75 21.27
C LEU A 91 -19.58 19.42 21.01
N THR A 92 -19.22 18.76 19.95
CA THR A 92 -19.72 17.42 19.59
C THR A 92 -18.55 16.46 19.42
N LEU A 93 -18.62 15.32 20.07
CA LEU A 93 -17.71 14.20 19.82
C LEU A 93 -18.28 13.35 18.68
N LYS A 94 -17.48 13.10 17.67
CA LYS A 94 -17.74 12.13 16.62
C LYS A 94 -16.75 10.98 16.77
N LEU A 95 -17.26 9.77 16.85
CA LEU A 95 -16.47 8.55 16.79
C LEU A 95 -16.76 7.86 15.46
N ARG A 96 -15.71 7.33 14.83
CA ARG A 96 -15.79 6.60 13.57
C ARG A 96 -15.11 5.25 13.71
N THR A 97 -15.70 4.24 13.09
CA THR A 97 -15.17 2.88 13.02
C THR A 97 -15.37 2.34 11.62
N ASN A 98 -14.34 1.75 11.07
CA ASN A 98 -14.38 1.10 9.76
C ASN A 98 -13.60 -0.22 9.90
N LEU A 99 -14.32 -1.34 9.85
CA LEU A 99 -13.77 -2.67 10.01
C LEU A 99 -14.09 -3.48 8.76
N GLY A 100 -13.12 -4.25 8.29
CA GLY A 100 -13.26 -5.15 7.16
C GLY A 100 -12.55 -6.47 7.42
N PHE A 101 -13.19 -7.54 6.99
CA PHE A 101 -12.59 -8.86 6.94
C PHE A 101 -13.03 -9.56 5.66
N ALA A 102 -12.08 -10.15 4.97
CA ALA A 102 -12.35 -10.93 3.77
C ALA A 102 -11.42 -12.14 3.72
N ASP A 103 -11.89 -13.22 3.13
CA ASP A 103 -11.08 -14.41 2.96
C ASP A 103 -11.64 -15.29 1.83
N ASN A 104 -10.83 -16.22 1.36
CA ASN A 104 -11.28 -17.27 0.46
C ASN A 104 -11.91 -18.40 1.29
N TYR A 105 -13.11 -18.87 0.92
CA TYR A 105 -13.83 -19.88 1.70
C TYR A 105 -13.45 -21.33 1.34
N THR A 106 -12.61 -21.53 0.32
CA THR A 106 -12.07 -22.85 -0.07
C THR A 106 -10.61 -23.04 0.33
N GLY A 107 -9.99 -22.02 0.92
CA GLY A 107 -8.59 -22.03 1.37
C GLY A 107 -7.57 -21.68 0.29
N GLY A 108 -8.02 -21.14 -0.84
CA GLY A 108 -7.17 -20.56 -1.88
C GLY A 108 -6.72 -19.11 -1.55
N ASP A 109 -6.04 -18.49 -2.50
CA ASP A 109 -5.65 -17.10 -2.40
C ASP A 109 -6.85 -16.17 -2.61
N MET A 110 -7.01 -15.14 -1.78
CA MET A 110 -8.03 -14.14 -2.00
C MET A 110 -7.67 -13.26 -3.21
N PRO A 111 -8.64 -12.90 -4.08
CA PRO A 111 -8.40 -11.99 -5.19
C PRO A 111 -7.86 -10.64 -4.69
N PHE A 112 -6.69 -10.22 -5.14
CA PHE A 112 -6.04 -8.99 -4.67
C PHE A 112 -6.83 -7.72 -5.01
N PHE A 113 -7.63 -7.74 -6.07
CA PHE A 113 -8.48 -6.61 -6.47
C PHE A 113 -9.72 -6.45 -5.57
N GLU A 114 -10.02 -7.44 -4.71
CA GLU A 114 -11.04 -7.38 -3.67
C GLU A 114 -10.47 -7.02 -2.29
N HIS A 115 -9.18 -6.75 -2.19
CA HIS A 115 -8.54 -6.32 -0.97
C HIS A 115 -9.07 -4.98 -0.46
N PHE A 116 -8.98 -4.78 0.84
CA PHE A 116 -9.19 -3.47 1.45
C PHE A 116 -7.96 -2.59 1.28
N PHE A 117 -8.21 -1.29 1.21
CA PHE A 117 -7.17 -0.27 1.20
C PHE A 117 -7.41 0.74 2.32
N GLY A 118 -6.35 1.35 2.84
CA GLY A 118 -6.38 2.32 3.91
C GLY A 118 -5.49 3.54 3.63
N GLY A 119 -5.74 4.62 4.37
CA GLY A 119 -5.04 5.91 4.22
C GLY A 119 -5.82 6.93 3.40
N GLY A 120 -5.60 8.21 3.69
CA GLY A 120 -6.23 9.33 3.04
C GLY A 120 -7.59 9.71 3.60
N PHE A 121 -8.23 10.64 2.91
CA PHE A 121 -9.50 11.20 3.30
C PHE A 121 -10.60 10.13 3.40
N GLY A 122 -11.30 10.08 4.53
CA GLY A 122 -12.32 9.05 4.79
C GLY A 122 -11.78 7.74 5.39
N SER A 123 -10.48 7.58 5.48
CA SER A 123 -9.75 6.50 6.12
C SER A 123 -8.91 7.05 7.29
N VAL A 124 -7.61 7.06 7.21
CA VAL A 124 -6.71 7.67 8.20
C VAL A 124 -6.04 8.88 7.55
N ARG A 125 -6.50 10.08 7.89
CA ARG A 125 -5.95 11.34 7.38
C ARG A 125 -4.49 11.53 7.84
N GLY A 126 -3.68 12.24 7.06
CA GLY A 126 -2.25 12.38 7.31
C GLY A 126 -1.38 11.34 6.61
N PHE A 127 -2.02 10.37 5.97
CA PHE A 127 -1.39 9.39 5.09
C PHE A 127 -1.95 9.53 3.67
N GLU A 128 -1.15 9.28 2.66
CA GLU A 128 -1.61 9.28 1.27
C GLU A 128 -2.73 8.24 1.07
N ARG A 129 -3.58 8.52 0.12
CA ARG A 129 -4.67 7.61 -0.23
C ARG A 129 -4.14 6.23 -0.60
N ASN A 130 -4.73 5.19 -0.01
CA ASN A 130 -4.37 3.80 -0.22
C ASN A 130 -2.90 3.49 0.10
N SER A 131 -2.28 4.20 1.04
CA SER A 131 -0.87 4.03 1.37
C SER A 131 -0.61 3.15 2.59
N LEU A 132 -1.63 2.78 3.34
CA LEU A 132 -1.51 1.90 4.50
C LEU A 132 -1.62 0.43 4.11
N GLY A 133 -0.84 -0.42 4.78
CA GLY A 133 -0.89 -1.86 4.64
C GLY A 133 0.14 -2.45 3.66
N PRO A 134 -0.05 -3.71 3.28
CA PRO A 134 0.89 -4.47 2.46
C PRO A 134 1.24 -3.79 1.14
N ARG A 135 2.53 -3.84 0.79
CA ARG A 135 3.02 -3.37 -0.51
C ARG A 135 3.07 -4.51 -1.51
N SER A 136 2.98 -4.14 -2.79
CA SER A 136 3.17 -5.11 -3.87
C SER A 136 4.59 -5.68 -3.84
N THR A 137 4.74 -6.95 -4.13
CA THR A 137 6.05 -7.57 -4.36
C THR A 137 6.44 -7.43 -5.83
N THR A 138 7.73 -7.25 -6.11
CA THR A 138 8.22 -7.26 -7.49
C THR A 138 8.35 -8.70 -7.97
N ARG A 139 7.91 -8.93 -9.20
CA ARG A 139 8.17 -10.20 -9.90
C ARG A 139 9.62 -10.29 -10.35
N ASN A 140 10.12 -9.19 -10.89
CA ASN A 140 11.43 -9.13 -11.52
C ASN A 140 12.33 -8.19 -10.75
N VAL A 141 13.51 -8.66 -10.39
CA VAL A 141 14.58 -7.86 -9.83
C VAL A 141 15.60 -7.59 -10.92
N ALA A 142 16.05 -6.35 -11.02
CA ALA A 142 17.10 -5.99 -11.96
C ALA A 142 18.47 -6.31 -11.38
N PHE A 143 19.27 -7.05 -12.12
CA PHE A 143 20.65 -7.36 -11.80
C PHE A 143 21.56 -6.76 -12.84
N THR A 144 22.78 -6.40 -12.44
CA THR A 144 23.86 -6.16 -13.38
C THR A 144 24.66 -7.45 -13.54
N ARG A 145 24.80 -7.90 -14.76
CA ARG A 145 25.68 -9.04 -15.09
C ARG A 145 26.87 -8.51 -15.89
N PRO A 146 28.11 -8.88 -15.51
CA PRO A 146 29.23 -8.68 -16.40
C PRO A 146 29.07 -9.59 -17.60
N PHE A 147 29.43 -9.11 -18.78
CA PHE A 147 29.44 -9.89 -20.00
C PHE A 147 30.69 -9.54 -20.83
N ALA A 148 31.26 -10.53 -21.52
CA ALA A 148 32.30 -10.31 -22.50
C ALA A 148 31.67 -9.98 -23.85
N PHE A 149 32.29 -9.09 -24.59
CA PHE A 149 31.95 -8.81 -25.99
C PHE A 149 33.16 -8.99 -26.87
N ASP A 150 32.95 -9.48 -28.09
CA ASP A 150 33.93 -9.49 -29.13
C ASP A 150 33.78 -8.21 -29.92
N ASP A 151 34.66 -7.26 -29.72
CA ASP A 151 34.68 -6.00 -30.47
C ASP A 151 35.13 -6.29 -31.93
N ALA A 152 34.19 -6.81 -32.73
CA ALA A 152 34.45 -7.20 -34.11
C ALA A 152 34.66 -6.00 -35.04
N ASN A 153 34.17 -4.84 -34.64
CA ASN A 153 34.28 -3.60 -35.42
C ASN A 153 35.35 -2.64 -34.91
N GLY A 154 35.94 -2.90 -33.73
CA GLY A 154 37.04 -2.12 -33.14
C GLY A 154 36.60 -0.75 -32.61
N ASP A 155 35.32 -0.54 -32.28
CA ASP A 155 34.81 0.73 -31.79
C ASP A 155 34.87 0.87 -30.23
N GLY A 156 35.26 -0.21 -29.55
CA GLY A 156 35.36 -0.25 -28.09
C GLY A 156 34.03 -0.28 -27.36
N ALA A 157 32.89 -0.43 -28.06
CA ALA A 157 31.55 -0.41 -27.49
C ALA A 157 30.80 -1.72 -27.78
N ALA A 158 30.23 -2.34 -26.75
CA ALA A 158 29.48 -3.58 -26.88
C ALA A 158 28.17 -3.40 -27.68
N GLN A 159 28.02 -4.11 -28.78
CA GLN A 159 26.79 -4.16 -29.57
C GLN A 159 26.06 -5.50 -29.36
N ASN A 160 24.75 -5.52 -29.60
CA ASN A 160 23.90 -6.71 -29.33
C ASN A 160 24.37 -7.99 -30.07
N ASN A 161 25.04 -7.86 -31.20
CA ASN A 161 25.60 -8.96 -31.98
C ASN A 161 27.00 -9.41 -31.53
N GLU A 162 27.60 -8.67 -30.61
CA GLU A 162 28.96 -8.89 -30.08
C GLU A 162 28.93 -9.45 -28.67
N LEU A 163 27.73 -9.48 -28.04
CA LEU A 163 27.54 -9.93 -26.67
C LEU A 163 27.76 -11.45 -26.56
N ARG A 164 28.68 -11.82 -25.68
CA ARG A 164 28.84 -13.21 -25.22
C ARG A 164 28.55 -13.29 -23.73
N GLN A 165 28.06 -14.44 -23.26
CA GLN A 165 27.91 -14.68 -21.85
C GLN A 165 29.27 -14.55 -21.17
N ALA A 166 29.44 -13.57 -20.30
CA ALA A 166 30.70 -13.33 -19.65
C ALA A 166 31.00 -14.43 -18.63
N HIS A 167 32.09 -15.07 -18.87
CA HIS A 167 32.76 -15.89 -17.88
C HIS A 167 33.97 -15.08 -17.39
N VAL A 168 33.91 -14.64 -16.13
CA VAL A 168 35.07 -14.00 -15.50
C VAL A 168 35.96 -15.08 -14.92
N LEU A 169 37.21 -15.15 -15.36
CA LEU A 169 38.16 -16.04 -14.74
C LEU A 169 38.54 -15.52 -13.35
N CYS A 170 38.38 -16.34 -12.35
CA CYS A 170 38.77 -16.01 -10.99
C CYS A 170 40.29 -16.13 -10.87
N GLU A 171 41.00 -15.01 -10.86
CA GLU A 171 42.47 -15.00 -10.70
C GLU A 171 42.86 -15.02 -9.21
N ASP A 172 42.11 -14.34 -8.34
CA ASP A 172 42.32 -14.31 -6.88
C ASP A 172 41.02 -14.31 -6.11
N PRO A 173 40.73 -15.31 -5.24
CA PRO A 173 39.55 -15.38 -4.43
C PRO A 173 39.41 -14.22 -3.42
N SER A 174 40.52 -13.58 -3.04
CA SER A 174 40.54 -12.48 -2.09
C SER A 174 40.07 -11.13 -2.68
N GLU A 175 40.12 -10.98 -3.99
CA GLU A 175 39.69 -9.77 -4.70
C GLU A 175 38.21 -9.76 -5.09
N VAL A 176 37.56 -10.94 -5.03
CA VAL A 176 36.13 -11.10 -5.38
C VAL A 176 35.26 -11.03 -4.16
N ASP A 177 35.15 -9.86 -3.55
CA ASP A 177 34.13 -9.60 -2.52
C ASP A 177 32.78 -9.29 -3.18
N LEU A 178 32.16 -10.32 -3.72
CA LEU A 178 30.79 -10.33 -4.15
C LEU A 178 30.01 -11.11 -3.08
N ASN A 179 29.73 -10.49 -1.96
CA ASN A 179 28.84 -11.00 -0.91
C ASN A 179 28.36 -12.45 -1.16
N GLN A 180 29.21 -13.44 -0.80
CA GLN A 180 28.93 -14.89 -0.76
C GLN A 180 29.30 -15.77 -1.98
N PHE A 181 30.02 -15.32 -2.98
CA PHE A 181 30.56 -16.26 -3.96
C PHE A 181 31.99 -16.66 -3.57
N THR A 182 32.19 -17.89 -3.16
CA THR A 182 33.50 -18.51 -3.10
C THR A 182 33.93 -18.83 -4.53
N CYS A 183 35.02 -18.25 -4.93
CA CYS A 183 35.62 -18.44 -6.27
C CYS A 183 36.92 -19.22 -6.11
N GLU A 184 37.07 -20.33 -6.81
CA GLU A 184 38.32 -21.04 -6.86
C GLU A 184 39.21 -20.56 -8.02
N PRO A 185 40.54 -20.44 -7.85
CA PRO A 185 41.41 -20.00 -8.91
C PRO A 185 41.29 -20.87 -10.17
N GLY A 186 41.05 -20.23 -11.31
CA GLY A 186 40.82 -20.92 -12.59
C GLY A 186 39.38 -21.32 -12.88
N GLU A 187 38.44 -21.06 -11.95
CA GLU A 187 37.04 -21.28 -12.18
C GLU A 187 36.41 -20.15 -13.01
N LEU A 188 35.61 -20.51 -14.01
CA LEU A 188 34.81 -19.58 -14.79
C LEU A 188 33.52 -19.30 -14.07
N ILE A 189 33.35 -18.09 -13.55
CA ILE A 189 32.16 -17.71 -12.82
C ILE A 189 31.24 -16.91 -13.72
N THR A 190 29.98 -17.34 -13.78
CA THR A 190 28.89 -16.50 -14.26
C THR A 190 28.45 -15.60 -13.11
N GLN A 191 28.97 -14.37 -13.05
CA GLN A 191 28.67 -13.44 -11.98
C GLN A 191 27.24 -12.88 -12.12
N ARG A 192 26.47 -13.02 -11.06
CA ARG A 192 25.21 -12.30 -10.87
C ARG A 192 25.44 -11.18 -9.86
N GLY A 193 25.57 -9.96 -10.32
CA GLY A 193 25.62 -8.80 -9.44
C GLY A 193 24.21 -8.31 -9.15
N VAL A 194 23.77 -8.32 -7.89
CA VAL A 194 22.54 -7.65 -7.46
C VAL A 194 22.84 -6.16 -7.35
N ALA A 195 22.16 -5.34 -8.14
CA ALA A 195 22.18 -3.90 -7.98
C ALA A 195 21.31 -3.53 -6.75
N ARG A 196 21.87 -3.64 -5.53
CA ARG A 196 21.16 -3.33 -4.28
C ARG A 196 20.52 -1.95 -4.30
N ASP A 197 21.20 -0.95 -4.82
CA ASP A 197 20.66 0.41 -4.93
C ASP A 197 19.41 0.49 -5.81
N ARG A 198 19.28 -0.37 -6.81
CA ARG A 198 18.10 -0.43 -7.66
C ARG A 198 16.97 -1.26 -7.08
N VAL A 199 17.27 -2.29 -6.31
CA VAL A 199 16.27 -3.05 -5.56
C VAL A 199 15.62 -2.13 -4.54
N ASP A 200 16.41 -1.35 -3.80
CA ASP A 200 15.88 -0.38 -2.84
C ASP A 200 15.07 0.74 -3.50
N GLN A 201 15.48 1.23 -4.68
CA GLN A 201 14.69 2.20 -5.45
C GLN A 201 13.38 1.62 -6.00
N ILE A 202 13.37 0.37 -6.41
CA ILE A 202 12.16 -0.33 -6.84
C ILE A 202 11.24 -0.55 -5.64
N ASP A 203 11.80 -0.93 -4.49
CA ASP A 203 11.05 -1.13 -3.25
C ASP A 203 10.39 0.14 -2.71
N SER A 204 11.06 1.29 -2.81
CA SER A 204 10.50 2.58 -2.38
C SER A 204 9.29 3.06 -3.20
N ARG A 205 9.11 2.53 -4.41
CA ARG A 205 8.04 2.88 -5.35
C ARG A 205 6.89 1.89 -5.40
N ARG A 206 6.92 0.84 -4.59
CA ARG A 206 5.87 -0.16 -4.60
C ARG A 206 4.54 0.44 -4.17
N ASP A 207 3.51 0.21 -4.96
CA ASP A 207 2.16 0.64 -4.64
C ASP A 207 1.55 -0.25 -3.56
N ALA A 208 0.52 0.26 -2.89
CA ALA A 208 -0.23 -0.52 -1.96
C ALA A 208 -0.88 -1.72 -2.67
N PHE A 209 -0.72 -2.88 -2.09
CA PHE A 209 -1.35 -4.12 -2.55
C PHE A 209 -2.70 -4.35 -1.86
N GLY A 210 -2.91 -3.65 -0.74
CA GLY A 210 -4.05 -3.87 0.13
C GLY A 210 -3.91 -5.16 0.93
N GLY A 211 -4.96 -5.49 1.67
CA GLY A 211 -5.00 -6.70 2.50
C GLY A 211 -6.43 -7.14 2.77
N ASN A 212 -6.58 -8.29 3.41
CA ASN A 212 -7.87 -8.90 3.67
C ASN A 212 -8.48 -8.52 5.03
N ILE A 213 -7.76 -7.75 5.85
CA ILE A 213 -8.27 -7.23 7.14
C ILE A 213 -8.05 -5.73 7.18
N LYS A 214 -9.11 -4.99 7.52
CA LYS A 214 -9.08 -3.53 7.70
C LYS A 214 -9.56 -3.16 9.08
N ILE A 215 -8.77 -2.34 9.79
CA ILE A 215 -9.13 -1.82 11.11
C ILE A 215 -8.82 -0.34 11.12
N GLU A 216 -9.85 0.50 11.23
CA GLU A 216 -9.72 1.96 11.32
C GLU A 216 -10.66 2.50 12.37
N LEU A 217 -10.14 3.37 13.22
CA LEU A 217 -10.86 4.06 14.28
C LEU A 217 -10.53 5.55 14.23
N GLY A 218 -11.49 6.38 14.56
CA GLY A 218 -11.30 7.83 14.63
C GLY A 218 -12.13 8.46 15.72
N ALA A 219 -11.55 9.46 16.36
CA ALA A 219 -12.22 10.34 17.31
C ALA A 219 -12.03 11.78 16.87
N GLU A 220 -13.11 12.53 16.76
CA GLU A 220 -13.12 13.89 16.27
C GLU A 220 -13.97 14.77 17.20
N VAL A 221 -13.39 15.85 17.70
CA VAL A 221 -14.10 16.87 18.47
C VAL A 221 -14.42 18.03 17.56
N ILE A 222 -15.70 18.21 17.32
CA ILE A 222 -16.25 19.27 16.49
C ILE A 222 -16.51 20.48 17.37
N PHE A 223 -16.03 21.64 16.95
CA PHE A 223 -16.15 22.90 17.70
C PHE A 223 -16.49 24.08 16.77
N PRO A 224 -17.09 25.14 17.32
CA PRO A 224 -17.43 26.33 16.57
C PRO A 224 -16.18 27.11 16.16
N ILE A 225 -16.17 27.69 14.97
CA ILE A 225 -15.07 28.55 14.52
C ILE A 225 -15.15 29.88 15.27
N PRO A 226 -14.10 30.29 15.97
CA PRO A 226 -14.07 31.60 16.63
C PRO A 226 -14.28 32.73 15.62
N PHE A 227 -14.99 33.79 16.03
CA PHE A 227 -15.22 35.01 15.24
C PHE A 227 -16.16 34.89 14.03
N ILE A 228 -16.78 33.72 13.78
CA ILE A 228 -17.78 33.56 12.74
C ILE A 228 -19.16 33.43 13.39
N GLU A 229 -20.03 34.42 13.18
CA GLU A 229 -21.38 34.45 13.77
C GLU A 229 -22.33 33.41 13.12
N ASN A 230 -22.23 33.24 11.80
CA ASN A 230 -23.08 32.29 11.06
C ASN A 230 -22.32 31.01 10.71
N GLN A 231 -22.42 30.01 11.59
CA GLN A 231 -21.71 28.75 11.48
C GLN A 231 -22.53 27.63 10.78
N ASN A 232 -23.68 27.98 10.18
CA ASN A 232 -24.53 26.98 9.54
C ASN A 232 -23.92 26.34 8.29
N SER A 233 -22.91 26.97 7.71
CA SER A 233 -22.23 26.48 6.52
C SER A 233 -20.80 25.98 6.76
N MET A 234 -20.28 26.12 7.99
CA MET A 234 -18.89 25.74 8.29
C MET A 234 -18.81 24.93 9.59
N GLN A 235 -17.91 23.97 9.62
CA GLN A 235 -17.65 23.13 10.79
C GLN A 235 -16.16 22.87 10.91
N SER A 236 -15.58 23.15 12.06
CA SER A 236 -14.18 22.83 12.38
C SER A 236 -14.09 21.69 13.35
N SER A 237 -13.00 20.96 13.30
CA SER A 237 -12.76 19.83 14.16
C SER A 237 -11.26 19.63 14.46
N PHE A 238 -11.01 19.03 15.60
CA PHE A 238 -9.73 18.38 15.92
C PHE A 238 -9.96 16.87 15.91
N PHE A 239 -9.07 16.13 15.27
CA PHE A 239 -9.20 14.68 15.20
C PHE A 239 -7.93 13.94 15.57
N ILE A 240 -8.14 12.71 16.00
CA ILE A 240 -7.14 11.66 16.14
C ILE A 240 -7.71 10.43 15.40
N GLU A 241 -6.95 9.87 14.49
CA GLU A 241 -7.33 8.71 13.72
C GLU A 241 -6.21 7.68 13.75
N GLY A 242 -6.58 6.41 13.76
CA GLY A 242 -5.62 5.32 13.69
C GLY A 242 -6.21 4.12 12.97
N GLY A 243 -5.36 3.42 12.27
CA GLY A 243 -5.77 2.23 11.54
C GLY A 243 -4.65 1.65 10.71
N ASN A 244 -4.91 0.49 10.18
CA ASN A 244 -4.07 -0.13 9.17
C ASN A 244 -4.88 -1.19 8.40
N VAL A 245 -4.28 -1.63 7.31
CA VAL A 245 -4.71 -2.79 6.54
C VAL A 245 -3.71 -3.91 6.78
N PHE A 246 -4.20 -5.09 7.06
CA PHE A 246 -3.42 -6.25 7.41
C PHE A 246 -3.68 -7.37 6.40
N SER A 247 -2.76 -8.34 6.34
CA SER A 247 -2.94 -9.54 5.54
C SER A 247 -2.65 -10.80 6.37
N THR A 248 -3.46 -11.83 6.17
CA THR A 248 -3.22 -13.16 6.72
C THR A 248 -2.18 -13.94 5.92
N ASN A 249 -1.95 -13.54 4.65
CA ASN A 249 -1.06 -14.21 3.71
C ASN A 249 0.02 -13.23 3.25
N CYS A 250 1.08 -13.08 4.06
CA CYS A 250 2.24 -12.28 3.69
C CYS A 250 3.26 -13.14 2.93
N VAL A 251 3.76 -12.60 1.82
CA VAL A 251 4.87 -13.20 1.07
C VAL A 251 6.20 -12.78 1.72
N GLU A 252 7.19 -13.66 1.71
CA GLU A 252 8.52 -13.36 2.24
C GLU A 252 9.11 -12.10 1.59
N GLY A 253 9.61 -11.18 2.42
CA GLY A 253 10.13 -9.89 1.97
C GLY A 253 9.09 -8.85 1.57
N GLN A 254 7.79 -9.11 1.74
CA GLN A 254 6.73 -8.13 1.48
C GLN A 254 6.74 -7.05 2.56
N ARG A 255 6.90 -5.79 2.15
CA ARG A 255 6.93 -4.66 3.09
C ARG A 255 5.53 -4.33 3.61
N ASN A 256 5.46 -3.85 4.83
CA ASN A 256 4.24 -3.47 5.54
C ASN A 256 3.15 -4.56 5.53
N CYS A 257 3.55 -5.83 5.37
CA CYS A 257 2.63 -6.94 5.50
C CYS A 257 2.68 -7.47 6.93
N PHE A 258 1.64 -7.19 7.69
CA PHE A 258 1.54 -7.52 9.11
C PHE A 258 0.28 -8.34 9.38
N THR A 259 0.37 -9.20 10.37
CA THR A 259 -0.82 -9.74 11.03
C THR A 259 -1.40 -8.69 11.98
N PRO A 260 -2.72 -8.70 12.28
CA PRO A 260 -3.32 -7.69 13.14
C PRO A 260 -2.62 -7.55 14.50
N GLY A 261 -2.12 -6.34 14.78
CA GLY A 261 -1.41 -6.00 16.01
C GLY A 261 -1.52 -4.50 16.33
N PHE A 262 -1.43 -4.14 17.61
CA PHE A 262 -1.52 -2.73 18.02
C PHE A 262 -0.28 -1.92 17.65
N GLN A 263 0.87 -2.56 17.53
CA GLN A 263 2.15 -1.90 17.19
C GLN A 263 2.18 -1.44 15.74
N GLU A 264 1.41 -2.10 14.89
CA GLU A 264 1.37 -1.89 13.45
C GLU A 264 0.29 -0.86 13.04
N ILE A 265 -0.40 -0.28 14.01
CA ILE A 265 -1.42 0.73 13.74
C ILE A 265 -0.74 2.07 13.48
N SER A 266 -0.93 2.62 12.29
CA SER A 266 -0.52 3.96 11.92
C SER A 266 -1.52 4.96 12.52
N VAL A 267 -1.02 5.99 13.22
CA VAL A 267 -1.83 6.97 13.96
C VAL A 267 -1.50 8.37 13.49
N SER A 268 -2.50 9.20 13.34
CA SER A 268 -2.37 10.61 12.99
C SER A 268 -3.26 11.50 13.85
N ALA A 269 -2.91 12.79 13.93
CA ALA A 269 -3.74 13.83 14.52
C ALA A 269 -3.74 15.07 13.63
N GLY A 270 -4.84 15.82 13.67
CA GLY A 270 -4.94 16.99 12.82
C GLY A 270 -6.17 17.86 13.07
N LEU A 271 -6.30 18.86 12.21
CA LEU A 271 -7.44 19.79 12.19
C LEU A 271 -8.20 19.62 10.87
N GLY A 272 -9.52 19.61 10.96
CA GLY A 272 -10.43 19.57 9.83
C GLY A 272 -11.29 20.82 9.74
N LEU A 273 -11.60 21.22 8.52
CA LEU A 273 -12.56 22.28 8.21
C LEU A 273 -13.48 21.79 7.11
N THR A 274 -14.77 21.75 7.36
CA THR A 274 -15.78 21.46 6.34
C THR A 274 -16.58 22.73 6.05
N TRP A 275 -16.66 23.11 4.78
CA TRP A 275 -17.45 24.23 4.30
C TRP A 275 -18.53 23.75 3.33
N LEU A 276 -19.77 24.02 3.65
CA LEU A 276 -20.90 23.74 2.78
C LEU A 276 -21.02 24.88 1.75
N SER A 277 -20.46 24.66 0.57
CA SER A 277 -20.51 25.60 -0.55
C SER A 277 -21.72 25.37 -1.43
N GLY A 278 -21.96 26.26 -2.41
CA GLY A 278 -22.99 26.07 -3.43
C GLY A 278 -22.78 24.85 -4.34
N PHE A 279 -21.59 24.29 -4.37
CA PHE A 279 -21.25 23.08 -5.14
C PHE A 279 -21.23 21.81 -4.28
N GLY A 280 -21.58 21.91 -3.02
CA GLY A 280 -21.51 20.83 -2.05
C GLY A 280 -20.48 21.06 -0.94
N PRO A 281 -20.30 20.08 -0.04
CA PRO A 281 -19.32 20.19 1.02
C PRO A 281 -17.89 20.13 0.50
N LEU A 282 -17.09 21.10 0.91
CA LEU A 282 -15.65 21.15 0.72
C LEU A 282 -15.00 20.84 2.06
N THR A 283 -14.14 19.86 2.11
CA THR A 283 -13.45 19.50 3.33
C THR A 283 -11.95 19.61 3.15
N PHE A 284 -11.32 20.28 4.09
CA PHE A 284 -9.88 20.48 4.18
C PHE A 284 -9.38 19.82 5.46
N ALA A 285 -8.24 19.20 5.41
CA ALA A 285 -7.58 18.66 6.59
C ALA A 285 -6.08 18.95 6.53
N ILE A 286 -5.53 19.27 7.70
CA ILE A 286 -4.09 19.23 7.93
C ILE A 286 -3.84 18.21 9.03
N ALA A 287 -2.92 17.30 8.78
CA ALA A 287 -2.65 16.20 9.68
C ALA A 287 -1.16 15.88 9.73
N THR A 288 -0.73 15.34 10.85
CA THR A 288 0.61 14.82 11.04
C THR A 288 0.54 13.41 11.58
N PRO A 289 1.33 12.48 11.04
CA PRO A 289 1.46 11.16 11.61
C PRO A 289 2.09 11.25 13.00
N LEU A 290 1.58 10.48 13.94
CA LEU A 290 2.13 10.28 15.28
C LEU A 290 2.88 8.95 15.38
N ASN A 291 2.47 7.99 14.59
CA ASN A 291 3.11 6.69 14.40
C ASN A 291 2.90 6.27 12.95
N GLU A 292 3.97 5.81 12.29
CA GLU A 292 4.00 5.37 10.90
C GLU A 292 4.87 4.13 10.75
N ASN A 293 4.57 3.27 9.79
CA ASN A 293 5.39 2.14 9.41
C ASN A 293 6.39 2.54 8.31
N GLU A 294 7.45 1.77 8.13
CA GLU A 294 8.61 2.11 7.27
C GLU A 294 8.26 2.52 5.84
N SER A 295 7.22 1.93 5.25
CA SER A 295 6.82 2.23 3.86
C SER A 295 5.53 3.05 3.77
N ASP A 296 5.01 3.58 4.88
CA ASP A 296 3.85 4.45 4.84
C ASP A 296 4.21 5.77 4.14
N ARG A 297 3.29 6.26 3.33
CA ARG A 297 3.43 7.56 2.68
C ARG A 297 2.56 8.57 3.39
N THR A 298 3.14 9.67 3.79
CA THR A 298 2.46 10.71 4.57
C THR A 298 2.01 11.87 3.70
N GLN A 299 0.88 12.48 4.05
CA GLN A 299 0.32 13.64 3.35
C GLN A 299 -0.17 14.68 4.37
N PHE A 300 0.55 15.79 4.50
CA PHE A 300 0.23 16.83 5.48
C PHE A 300 -1.09 17.54 5.19
N PHE A 301 -1.40 17.83 3.93
CA PHE A 301 -2.60 18.55 3.53
C PHE A 301 -3.48 17.69 2.63
N GLU A 302 -4.75 17.62 2.96
CA GLU A 302 -5.74 16.89 2.20
C GLU A 302 -6.95 17.79 1.88
N PHE A 303 -7.51 17.58 0.69
CA PHE A 303 -8.68 18.27 0.21
C PHE A 303 -9.67 17.29 -0.40
N SER A 304 -10.95 17.45 -0.10
CA SER A 304 -12.04 16.66 -0.69
C SER A 304 -13.18 17.57 -1.15
N LEU A 305 -13.65 17.33 -2.36
CA LEU A 305 -14.84 17.93 -2.96
C LEU A 305 -15.96 16.88 -2.94
N GLY A 306 -17.08 17.22 -2.31
CA GLY A 306 -18.17 16.28 -2.12
C GLY A 306 -18.13 15.59 -0.75
N GLY A 307 -19.29 15.31 -0.15
CA GLY A 307 -19.37 14.63 1.14
C GLY A 307 -19.15 13.13 0.98
N GLN A 308 -18.20 12.58 1.68
CA GLN A 308 -18.30 11.19 2.10
C GLN A 308 -19.18 11.15 3.35
N PHE A 309 -20.44 10.78 3.17
CA PHE A 309 -21.42 10.64 4.22
C PHE A 309 -21.62 9.17 4.59
#